data_c8a9b06945c7ccd91961fc1db18f7372
#
_entry.id   c8a9b06945c7ccd91961fc1db18f7372
#
_cell.length_a   1.000
_cell.length_b   1.000
_cell.length_c   1.000
_cell.angle_alpha   90.00
_cell.angle_beta   90.00
_cell.angle_gamma   90.00
#
_symmetry.space_group_name_H-M   'P 1'
#
loop_
_entity.id
_entity.type
_entity.pdbx_description
1 polymer ?
#
loop_
_entity_poly.entity_id
_entity_poly.type
_entity_poly.pdbx_seq_one_letter_code
_entity_poly.pdbx_strand_id
1 'polypeptide(L)'
;MSLIWIIFIGISLLSYIVQANLNRKFKKFSKISLANGMTGRDVAEKMLRDNGIYDVQVTCVRGHLTDHYNPANHTVNLSSDVYSSCSVAAAAVAAHECGHAVQHATAYGPLKMRSALVPVVSFSSQWVTWILLIGIAVIERFPVVMLAGIALFALSTLFSFITLPVEINASQRALAWLSRSGITNSYNHREAESALRSAAYTYVIAALSSLATLVYYIMIYLGRRD
;
A
#
# COMPACT_ATOMS: atom_id res chain seq x y z
N MET A 1 -4.69 23.04 -24.34
CA MET A 1 -4.69 21.76 -23.55
C MET A 1 -5.66 21.97 -22.41
N SER A 2 -6.68 21.12 -22.24
CA SER A 2 -7.64 21.33 -21.14
C SER A 2 -6.93 21.14 -19.79
N LEU A 3 -7.33 21.88 -18.75
CA LEU A 3 -6.79 21.81 -17.38
C LEU A 3 -6.69 20.37 -16.87
N ILE A 4 -7.63 19.54 -17.25
CA ILE A 4 -7.71 18.11 -16.92
C ILE A 4 -6.49 17.34 -17.39
N TRP A 5 -6.03 17.53 -18.63
CA TRP A 5 -4.84 16.85 -19.14
C TRP A 5 -3.58 17.26 -18.37
N ILE A 6 -3.50 18.53 -17.96
CA ILE A 6 -2.39 19.03 -17.13
C ILE A 6 -2.37 18.30 -15.78
N ILE A 7 -3.55 18.13 -15.14
CA ILE A 7 -3.68 17.41 -13.87
C ILE A 7 -3.26 15.94 -14.02
N PHE A 8 -3.76 15.23 -15.05
CA PHE A 8 -3.40 13.82 -15.26
C PHE A 8 -1.91 13.62 -15.55
N ILE A 9 -1.31 14.46 -16.38
CA ILE A 9 0.13 14.42 -16.65
C ILE A 9 0.92 14.72 -15.37
N GLY A 10 0.51 15.72 -14.61
CA GLY A 10 1.14 16.07 -13.33
C GLY A 10 1.09 14.93 -12.31
N ILE A 11 -0.06 14.30 -12.14
CA ILE A 11 -0.23 13.13 -11.24
C ILE A 11 0.61 11.95 -11.72
N SER A 12 0.62 11.66 -13.03
CA SER A 12 1.39 10.56 -13.61
C SER A 12 2.90 10.77 -13.39
N LEU A 13 3.38 11.99 -13.62
CA LEU A 13 4.78 12.36 -13.37
C LEU A 13 5.12 12.24 -11.88
N LEU A 14 4.24 12.72 -11.00
CA LEU A 14 4.43 12.62 -9.55
C LEU A 14 4.46 11.17 -9.09
N SER A 15 3.57 10.32 -9.62
CA SER A 15 3.55 8.87 -9.35
C SER A 15 4.88 8.22 -9.76
N TYR A 16 5.38 8.55 -10.94
CA TYR A 16 6.67 8.06 -11.41
C TYR A 16 7.83 8.50 -10.49
N ILE A 17 7.86 9.77 -10.10
CA ILE A 17 8.90 10.33 -9.21
C ILE A 17 8.88 9.62 -7.86
N VAL A 18 7.69 9.44 -7.27
CA VAL A 18 7.53 8.78 -5.95
C VAL A 18 7.98 7.32 -6.04
N GLN A 19 7.57 6.58 -7.09
CA GLN A 19 7.99 5.18 -7.28
C GLN A 19 9.50 5.07 -7.52
N ALA A 20 10.08 5.94 -8.34
CA ALA A 20 11.52 5.97 -8.59
C ALA A 20 12.31 6.28 -7.30
N ASN A 21 11.79 7.21 -6.46
CA ASN A 21 12.39 7.53 -5.17
C ASN A 21 12.34 6.35 -4.19
N LEU A 22 11.21 5.63 -4.12
CA LEU A 22 11.09 4.40 -3.32
C LEU A 22 12.13 3.37 -3.73
N ASN A 23 12.20 3.04 -5.02
CA ASN A 23 13.14 2.05 -5.55
C ASN A 23 14.60 2.45 -5.28
N ARG A 24 14.93 3.73 -5.47
CA ARG A 24 16.27 4.26 -5.19
C ARG A 24 16.64 4.14 -3.71
N LYS A 25 15.71 4.47 -2.81
CA LYS A 25 15.93 4.37 -1.36
C LYS A 25 16.05 2.91 -0.93
N PHE A 26 15.18 2.05 -1.41
CA PHE A 26 15.26 0.62 -1.13
C PHE A 26 16.63 0.06 -1.56
N LYS A 27 17.05 0.33 -2.81
CA LYS A 27 18.38 -0.08 -3.32
C LYS A 27 19.54 0.52 -2.53
N LYS A 28 19.40 1.75 -2.01
CA LYS A 28 20.42 2.38 -1.17
C LYS A 28 20.49 1.69 0.20
N PHE A 29 19.36 1.48 0.85
CA PHE A 29 19.30 0.99 2.23
C PHE A 29 19.43 -0.55 2.32
N SER A 30 19.25 -1.27 1.22
CA SER A 30 19.60 -2.69 1.12
C SER A 30 21.11 -2.96 1.17
N LYS A 31 21.94 -1.91 1.03
CA LYS A 31 23.40 -1.98 1.18
C LYS A 31 23.89 -1.66 2.59
N ILE A 32 23.01 -1.22 3.48
CA ILE A 32 23.35 -0.88 4.88
C ILE A 32 23.02 -2.10 5.73
N SER A 33 24.05 -2.78 6.21
CA SER A 33 23.90 -3.97 7.05
C SER A 33 23.46 -3.61 8.46
N LEU A 34 22.65 -4.47 9.07
CA LEU A 34 22.34 -4.42 10.49
C LEU A 34 23.56 -4.89 11.29
N ALA A 35 23.86 -4.20 12.39
CA ALA A 35 24.99 -4.51 13.24
C ALA A 35 24.86 -5.90 13.93
N ASN A 36 23.65 -6.37 14.15
CA ASN A 36 23.34 -7.65 14.79
C ASN A 36 23.24 -8.83 13.80
N GLY A 37 23.43 -8.59 12.48
CA GLY A 37 23.40 -9.62 11.45
C GLY A 37 22.04 -10.32 11.23
N MET A 38 20.95 -9.83 11.81
CA MET A 38 19.62 -10.41 11.67
C MET A 38 19.11 -10.28 10.23
N THR A 39 18.60 -11.37 9.68
CA THR A 39 17.89 -11.37 8.39
C THR A 39 16.49 -10.78 8.51
N GLY A 40 15.85 -10.44 7.40
CA GLY A 40 14.44 -10.03 7.41
C GLY A 40 13.54 -11.09 8.02
N ARG A 41 13.81 -12.38 7.79
CA ARG A 41 13.14 -13.49 8.47
C ARG A 41 13.27 -13.39 10.00
N ASP A 42 14.52 -13.27 10.50
CA ASP A 42 14.76 -13.22 11.94
C ASP A 42 14.09 -12.01 12.60
N VAL A 43 14.07 -10.87 11.92
CA VAL A 43 13.37 -9.65 12.33
C VAL A 43 11.87 -9.90 12.43
N ALA A 44 11.26 -10.52 11.40
CA ALA A 44 9.84 -10.84 11.39
C ALA A 44 9.47 -11.81 12.52
N GLU A 45 10.18 -12.93 12.64
CA GLU A 45 9.93 -13.93 13.68
C GLU A 45 10.09 -13.34 15.09
N LYS A 46 11.09 -12.47 15.28
CA LYS A 46 11.27 -11.78 16.54
C LYS A 46 10.14 -10.80 16.84
N MET A 47 9.72 -10.00 15.86
CA MET A 47 8.63 -9.03 16.06
C MET A 47 7.31 -9.72 16.40
N LEU A 48 6.98 -10.81 15.71
CA LEU A 48 5.80 -11.61 16.01
C LEU A 48 5.83 -12.13 17.44
N ARG A 49 6.93 -12.77 17.85
CA ARG A 49 7.11 -13.27 19.23
C ARG A 49 7.01 -12.17 20.29
N ASP A 50 7.68 -11.04 20.06
CA ASP A 50 7.67 -9.89 20.99
C ASP A 50 6.26 -9.28 21.17
N ASN A 51 5.36 -9.49 20.18
CA ASN A 51 3.96 -9.09 20.26
C ASN A 51 3.00 -10.22 20.66
N GLY A 52 3.51 -11.39 21.08
CA GLY A 52 2.69 -12.53 21.52
C GLY A 52 1.94 -13.24 20.39
N ILE A 53 2.41 -13.11 19.14
CA ILE A 53 1.79 -13.73 17.96
C ILE A 53 2.60 -14.98 17.59
N TYR A 54 2.01 -16.17 17.78
CA TYR A 54 2.67 -17.46 17.59
C TYR A 54 2.05 -18.29 16.46
N ASP A 55 0.90 -17.88 15.96
CA ASP A 55 0.10 -18.53 14.90
C ASP A 55 0.38 -18.00 13.49
N VAL A 56 1.30 -17.03 13.36
CA VAL A 56 1.71 -16.45 12.08
C VAL A 56 3.07 -17.00 11.67
N GLN A 57 3.12 -17.59 10.47
CA GLN A 57 4.36 -18.15 9.89
C GLN A 57 5.05 -17.14 8.99
N VAL A 58 6.38 -17.13 8.99
CA VAL A 58 7.19 -16.32 8.08
C VAL A 58 7.67 -17.19 6.92
N THR A 59 7.29 -16.84 5.70
CA THR A 59 7.58 -17.61 4.49
C THR A 59 8.34 -16.80 3.46
N CYS A 60 9.11 -17.47 2.58
CA CYS A 60 9.80 -16.85 1.47
C CYS A 60 8.99 -17.01 0.19
N VAL A 61 8.75 -15.91 -0.53
CA VAL A 61 8.04 -15.90 -1.82
C VAL A 61 8.94 -15.37 -2.94
N ARG A 62 8.65 -15.78 -4.17
CA ARG A 62 9.36 -15.28 -5.36
C ARG A 62 8.87 -13.88 -5.72
N GLY A 63 9.77 -13.08 -6.30
CA GLY A 63 9.49 -11.74 -6.81
C GLY A 63 10.30 -10.67 -6.08
N HIS A 64 10.16 -9.43 -6.55
CA HIS A 64 10.77 -8.25 -5.96
C HIS A 64 9.67 -7.32 -5.46
N LEU A 65 9.74 -6.88 -4.21
CA LEU A 65 8.69 -6.09 -3.55
C LEU A 65 7.31 -6.79 -3.54
N THR A 66 7.32 -8.11 -3.35
CA THR A 66 6.11 -8.94 -3.22
C THR A 66 5.78 -9.26 -1.76
N ASP A 67 6.44 -8.56 -0.86
CA ASP A 67 6.28 -8.72 0.58
C ASP A 67 4.84 -8.37 0.99
N HIS A 68 4.21 -9.20 1.80
CA HIS A 68 2.86 -8.96 2.30
C HIS A 68 2.48 -9.85 3.48
N TYR A 69 1.63 -9.36 4.37
CA TYR A 69 0.92 -10.17 5.34
C TYR A 69 -0.37 -10.72 4.72
N ASN A 70 -0.61 -12.02 4.86
CA ASN A 70 -1.86 -12.65 4.43
C ASN A 70 -2.67 -13.10 5.66
N PRO A 71 -3.79 -12.43 5.97
CA PRO A 71 -4.61 -12.78 7.13
C PRO A 71 -5.43 -14.06 6.95
N ALA A 72 -5.61 -14.55 5.70
CA ALA A 72 -6.42 -15.75 5.46
C ALA A 72 -5.69 -17.03 5.83
N ASN A 73 -4.37 -17.07 5.68
CA ASN A 73 -3.54 -18.23 6.02
C ASN A 73 -2.54 -17.93 7.14
N HIS A 74 -2.62 -16.77 7.76
CA HIS A 74 -1.75 -16.32 8.85
C HIS A 74 -0.27 -16.41 8.46
N THR A 75 0.12 -15.80 7.32
CA THR A 75 1.52 -15.78 6.89
C THR A 75 2.04 -14.37 6.64
N VAL A 76 3.27 -14.12 7.06
CA VAL A 76 4.10 -13.01 6.60
C VAL A 76 4.97 -13.55 5.46
N ASN A 77 4.67 -13.12 4.25
CA ASN A 77 5.34 -13.56 3.03
C ASN A 77 6.39 -12.52 2.66
N LEU A 78 7.66 -12.89 2.69
CA LEU A 78 8.78 -12.01 2.37
C LEU A 78 9.41 -12.44 1.05
N SER A 79 9.72 -11.47 0.19
CA SER A 79 10.49 -11.70 -1.01
C SER A 79 11.89 -12.24 -0.66
N SER A 80 12.52 -12.98 -1.57
CA SER A 80 13.87 -13.54 -1.33
C SER A 80 14.89 -12.46 -0.95
N ASP A 81 14.75 -11.26 -1.55
CA ASP A 81 15.61 -10.11 -1.28
C ASP A 81 15.46 -9.54 0.12
N VAL A 82 14.32 -9.75 0.75
CA VAL A 82 14.03 -9.34 2.14
C VAL A 82 14.29 -10.49 3.10
N TYR A 83 13.81 -11.69 2.77
CA TYR A 83 13.84 -12.85 3.66
C TYR A 83 15.24 -13.20 4.14
N SER A 84 16.24 -13.23 3.25
CA SER A 84 17.63 -13.63 3.55
C SER A 84 18.61 -12.47 3.74
N SER A 85 18.17 -11.23 3.55
CA SER A 85 19.05 -10.06 3.64
C SER A 85 19.14 -9.54 5.09
N CYS A 86 20.36 -9.20 5.53
CA CYS A 86 20.64 -8.57 6.84
C CYS A 86 20.68 -7.05 6.75
N SER A 87 19.90 -6.43 5.88
CA SER A 87 19.95 -4.99 5.62
C SER A 87 18.86 -4.22 6.38
N VAL A 88 19.09 -2.91 6.54
CA VAL A 88 18.11 -1.98 7.12
C VAL A 88 16.81 -1.96 6.31
N ALA A 89 16.89 -2.02 4.98
CA ALA A 89 15.70 -2.10 4.14
C ALA A 89 14.90 -3.38 4.39
N ALA A 90 15.58 -4.54 4.47
CA ALA A 90 14.94 -5.82 4.76
C ALA A 90 14.26 -5.82 6.14
N ALA A 91 14.94 -5.29 7.16
CA ALA A 91 14.36 -5.17 8.50
C ALA A 91 13.13 -4.25 8.52
N ALA A 92 13.18 -3.13 7.81
CA ALA A 92 12.06 -2.18 7.73
C ALA A 92 10.82 -2.82 7.06
N VAL A 93 11.01 -3.52 5.94
CA VAL A 93 9.92 -4.21 5.22
C VAL A 93 9.37 -5.36 6.05
N ALA A 94 10.23 -6.23 6.57
CA ALA A 94 9.81 -7.37 7.40
C ALA A 94 9.01 -6.92 8.64
N ALA A 95 9.47 -5.86 9.32
CA ALA A 95 8.75 -5.29 10.45
C ALA A 95 7.43 -4.63 10.02
N HIS A 96 7.35 -4.02 8.83
CA HIS A 96 6.11 -3.46 8.30
C HIS A 96 5.04 -4.54 8.08
N GLU A 97 5.40 -5.66 7.46
CA GLU A 97 4.46 -6.77 7.24
C GLU A 97 4.02 -7.40 8.57
N CYS A 98 4.91 -7.48 9.54
CA CYS A 98 4.53 -7.84 10.91
C CYS A 98 3.64 -6.78 11.57
N GLY A 99 3.78 -5.51 11.22
CA GLY A 99 2.89 -4.43 11.64
C GLY A 99 1.43 -4.72 11.26
N HIS A 100 1.18 -5.28 10.06
CA HIS A 100 -0.14 -5.75 9.64
C HIS A 100 -0.63 -6.96 10.46
N ALA A 101 0.27 -7.90 10.78
CA ALA A 101 -0.09 -9.02 11.66
C ALA A 101 -0.50 -8.51 13.06
N VAL A 102 0.22 -7.54 13.61
CA VAL A 102 -0.12 -6.90 14.90
C VAL A 102 -1.45 -6.13 14.81
N GLN A 103 -1.71 -5.43 13.71
CA GLN A 103 -3.02 -4.79 13.48
C GLN A 103 -4.15 -5.81 13.47
N HIS A 104 -3.95 -6.95 12.83
CA HIS A 104 -4.92 -8.04 12.79
C HIS A 104 -5.17 -8.61 14.19
N ALA A 105 -4.11 -8.96 14.92
CA ALA A 105 -4.18 -9.49 16.27
C ALA A 105 -4.83 -8.51 17.27
N THR A 106 -4.63 -7.19 17.08
CA THR A 106 -5.23 -6.13 17.92
C THR A 106 -6.59 -5.66 17.41
N ALA A 107 -7.15 -6.32 16.39
CA ALA A 107 -8.44 -5.98 15.79
C ALA A 107 -8.57 -4.50 15.36
N TYR A 108 -7.52 -3.93 14.77
CA TYR A 108 -7.46 -2.53 14.34
C TYR A 108 -8.59 -2.18 13.37
N GLY A 109 -9.45 -1.21 13.75
CA GLY A 109 -10.69 -0.88 13.05
C GLY A 109 -10.52 -0.60 11.55
N PRO A 110 -9.60 0.29 11.12
CA PRO A 110 -9.38 0.55 9.70
C PRO A 110 -8.95 -0.69 8.90
N LEU A 111 -8.17 -1.61 9.48
CA LEU A 111 -7.82 -2.87 8.82
C LEU A 111 -9.04 -3.77 8.62
N LYS A 112 -9.94 -3.85 9.61
CA LYS A 112 -11.21 -4.57 9.48
C LYS A 112 -12.07 -4.01 8.36
N MET A 113 -12.20 -2.67 8.30
CA MET A 113 -12.94 -2.00 7.21
C MET A 113 -12.32 -2.31 5.85
N ARG A 114 -11.00 -2.18 5.71
CA ARG A 114 -10.28 -2.54 4.49
C ARG A 114 -10.56 -3.99 4.08
N SER A 115 -10.42 -4.93 5.01
CA SER A 115 -10.62 -6.36 4.74
C SER A 115 -12.07 -6.68 4.31
N ALA A 116 -13.06 -6.03 4.91
CA ALA A 116 -14.47 -6.19 4.53
C ALA A 116 -14.75 -5.65 3.11
N LEU A 117 -14.03 -4.63 2.66
CA LEU A 117 -14.21 -4.03 1.34
C LEU A 117 -13.46 -4.78 0.23
N VAL A 118 -12.38 -5.53 0.55
CA VAL A 118 -11.57 -6.25 -0.44
C VAL A 118 -12.38 -7.07 -1.43
N PRO A 119 -13.31 -7.97 -1.03
CA PRO A 119 -14.04 -8.80 -1.99
C PRO A 119 -14.92 -7.95 -2.92
N VAL A 120 -15.56 -6.90 -2.40
CA VAL A 120 -16.43 -6.01 -3.20
C VAL A 120 -15.61 -5.19 -4.18
N VAL A 121 -14.49 -4.61 -3.73
CA VAL A 121 -13.61 -3.81 -4.59
C VAL A 121 -12.91 -4.69 -5.63
N SER A 122 -12.47 -5.90 -5.27
CA SER A 122 -11.87 -6.85 -6.21
C SER A 122 -12.85 -7.26 -7.32
N PHE A 123 -14.11 -7.51 -6.98
CA PHE A 123 -15.14 -7.77 -7.99
C PHE A 123 -15.39 -6.54 -8.85
N SER A 124 -15.58 -5.37 -8.24
CA SER A 124 -15.85 -4.11 -8.94
C SER A 124 -14.72 -3.71 -9.90
N SER A 125 -13.46 -3.89 -9.50
CA SER A 125 -12.29 -3.51 -10.30
C SER A 125 -12.19 -4.26 -11.64
N GLN A 126 -12.75 -5.45 -11.74
CA GLN A 126 -12.75 -6.22 -12.99
C GLN A 126 -13.69 -5.59 -14.06
N TRP A 127 -14.76 -4.94 -13.61
CA TRP A 127 -15.82 -4.45 -14.48
C TRP A 127 -15.84 -2.93 -14.64
N VAL A 128 -15.35 -2.17 -13.65
CA VAL A 128 -15.48 -0.71 -13.60
C VAL A 128 -14.95 -0.01 -14.85
N THR A 129 -13.82 -0.47 -15.40
CA THR A 129 -13.24 0.12 -16.61
C THR A 129 -14.17 -0.05 -17.81
N TRP A 130 -14.73 -1.22 -18.00
CA TRP A 130 -15.65 -1.50 -19.11
C TRP A 130 -16.96 -0.74 -18.94
N ILE A 131 -17.52 -0.68 -17.74
CA ILE A 131 -18.76 0.05 -17.44
C ILE A 131 -18.57 1.54 -17.70
N LEU A 132 -17.43 2.12 -17.29
CA LEU A 132 -17.12 3.53 -17.54
C LEU A 132 -16.92 3.82 -19.03
N LEU A 133 -16.22 2.97 -19.79
CA LEU A 133 -16.04 3.12 -21.23
C LEU A 133 -17.37 3.06 -21.98
N ILE A 134 -18.20 2.06 -21.69
CA ILE A 134 -19.54 1.94 -22.25
C ILE A 134 -20.39 3.14 -21.80
N GLY A 135 -20.31 3.51 -20.51
CA GLY A 135 -21.03 4.64 -19.95
C GLY A 135 -20.75 5.95 -20.69
N ILE A 136 -19.48 6.24 -21.02
CA ILE A 136 -19.11 7.41 -21.84
C ILE A 136 -19.72 7.31 -23.25
N ALA A 137 -19.64 6.14 -23.88
CA ALA A 137 -20.13 5.96 -25.25
C ALA A 137 -21.65 6.12 -25.40
N VAL A 138 -22.39 5.76 -24.33
CA VAL A 138 -23.87 5.79 -24.37
C VAL A 138 -24.48 6.86 -23.45
N ILE A 139 -23.69 7.80 -22.97
CA ILE A 139 -24.06 8.77 -21.93
C ILE A 139 -25.32 9.57 -22.27
N GLU A 140 -25.49 9.93 -23.54
CA GLU A 140 -26.66 10.69 -24.02
C GLU A 140 -27.96 9.89 -23.95
N ARG A 141 -27.90 8.59 -24.18
CA ARG A 141 -29.07 7.72 -24.25
C ARG A 141 -29.34 6.95 -22.95
N PHE A 142 -28.27 6.51 -22.30
CA PHE A 142 -28.34 5.68 -21.08
C PHE A 142 -27.37 6.19 -19.98
N PRO A 143 -27.63 7.38 -19.44
CA PRO A 143 -26.73 8.01 -18.43
C PRO A 143 -26.57 7.19 -17.15
N VAL A 144 -27.52 6.30 -16.86
CA VAL A 144 -27.48 5.43 -15.69
C VAL A 144 -26.27 4.48 -15.71
N VAL A 145 -25.81 4.07 -16.91
CA VAL A 145 -24.60 3.23 -17.06
C VAL A 145 -23.36 3.96 -16.56
N MET A 146 -23.21 5.22 -16.94
CA MET A 146 -22.11 6.06 -16.47
C MET A 146 -22.18 6.29 -14.96
N LEU A 147 -23.38 6.53 -14.43
CA LEU A 147 -23.58 6.70 -12.98
C LEU A 147 -23.20 5.44 -12.20
N ALA A 148 -23.56 4.25 -12.70
CA ALA A 148 -23.15 2.97 -12.10
C ALA A 148 -21.62 2.81 -12.10
N GLY A 149 -20.94 3.13 -13.19
CA GLY A 149 -19.48 3.13 -13.28
C GLY A 149 -18.84 4.09 -12.28
N ILE A 150 -19.36 5.31 -12.14
CA ILE A 150 -18.91 6.29 -11.16
C ILE A 150 -19.08 5.76 -9.73
N ALA A 151 -20.21 5.14 -9.41
CA ALA A 151 -20.46 4.58 -8.07
C ALA A 151 -19.48 3.45 -7.73
N LEU A 152 -19.20 2.54 -8.66
CA LEU A 152 -18.21 1.48 -8.50
C LEU A 152 -16.79 2.05 -8.35
N PHE A 153 -16.45 3.09 -9.12
CA PHE A 153 -15.16 3.74 -9.01
C PHE A 153 -15.01 4.54 -7.71
N ALA A 154 -16.08 5.15 -7.22
CA ALA A 154 -16.11 5.84 -5.92
C ALA A 154 -15.82 4.87 -4.76
N LEU A 155 -16.30 3.62 -4.85
CA LEU A 155 -15.98 2.57 -3.87
C LEU A 155 -14.48 2.24 -3.87
N SER A 156 -13.84 2.14 -5.04
CA SER A 156 -12.39 1.94 -5.17
C SER A 156 -11.60 3.14 -4.63
N THR A 157 -12.10 4.35 -4.84
CA THR A 157 -11.50 5.56 -4.27
C THR A 157 -11.60 5.55 -2.74
N LEU A 158 -12.76 5.23 -2.18
CA LEU A 158 -12.96 5.09 -0.74
C LEU A 158 -12.01 4.04 -0.14
N PHE A 159 -11.85 2.89 -0.80
CA PHE A 159 -10.92 1.85 -0.40
C PHE A 159 -9.47 2.37 -0.33
N SER A 160 -9.04 3.18 -1.30
CA SER A 160 -7.72 3.79 -1.30
C SER A 160 -7.50 4.69 -0.08
N PHE A 161 -8.50 5.49 0.29
CA PHE A 161 -8.44 6.35 1.48
C PHE A 161 -8.47 5.55 2.80
N ILE A 162 -9.23 4.46 2.89
CA ILE A 162 -9.24 3.57 4.07
C ILE A 162 -7.91 2.84 4.21
N THR A 163 -7.23 2.55 3.10
CA THR A 163 -5.92 1.91 3.11
C THR A 163 -4.83 2.81 3.71
N LEU A 164 -4.88 4.13 3.52
CA LEU A 164 -3.86 5.07 4.04
C LEU A 164 -3.59 4.94 5.55
N PRO A 165 -4.58 5.04 6.44
CA PRO A 165 -4.34 4.90 7.89
C PRO A 165 -3.84 3.51 8.26
N VAL A 166 -4.19 2.47 7.51
CA VAL A 166 -3.70 1.10 7.72
C VAL A 166 -2.19 1.04 7.48
N GLU A 167 -1.72 1.53 6.33
CA GLU A 167 -0.32 1.51 5.92
C GLU A 167 0.55 2.40 6.81
N ILE A 168 0.06 3.60 7.15
CA ILE A 168 0.76 4.53 8.05
C ILE A 168 0.91 3.89 9.44
N ASN A 169 -0.16 3.30 9.99
CA ASN A 169 -0.12 2.70 11.31
C ASN A 169 0.77 1.43 11.34
N ALA A 170 0.76 0.58 10.29
CA ALA A 170 1.67 -0.55 10.19
C ALA A 170 3.14 -0.09 10.21
N SER A 171 3.48 0.94 9.43
CA SER A 171 4.82 1.55 9.41
C SER A 171 5.21 2.14 10.76
N GLN A 172 4.29 2.84 11.45
CA GLN A 172 4.55 3.40 12.79
C GLN A 172 4.83 2.30 13.82
N ARG A 173 4.06 1.20 13.81
CA ARG A 173 4.29 0.04 14.67
C ARG A 173 5.65 -0.59 14.40
N ALA A 174 6.00 -0.76 13.13
CA ALA A 174 7.30 -1.29 12.71
C ALA A 174 8.45 -0.44 13.24
N LEU A 175 8.42 0.87 13.01
CA LEU A 175 9.47 1.80 13.44
C LEU A 175 9.62 1.85 14.97
N ALA A 176 8.49 1.95 15.68
CA ALA A 176 8.50 1.96 17.14
C ALA A 176 9.10 0.67 17.71
N TRP A 177 8.78 -0.49 17.10
CA TRP A 177 9.33 -1.77 17.53
C TRP A 177 10.82 -1.92 17.16
N LEU A 178 11.23 -1.56 15.93
CA LEU A 178 12.64 -1.61 15.51
C LEU A 178 13.55 -0.79 16.41
N SER A 179 13.10 0.38 16.85
CA SER A 179 13.82 1.22 17.80
C SER A 179 13.87 0.59 19.19
N ARG A 180 12.72 0.18 19.74
CA ARG A 180 12.60 -0.40 21.11
C ARG A 180 13.36 -1.70 21.25
N SER A 181 13.39 -2.54 20.22
CA SER A 181 14.10 -3.83 20.21
C SER A 181 15.61 -3.70 19.99
N GLY A 182 16.11 -2.49 19.71
CA GLY A 182 17.53 -2.25 19.42
C GLY A 182 18.01 -2.81 18.07
N ILE A 183 17.10 -3.23 17.18
CA ILE A 183 17.46 -3.73 15.83
C ILE A 183 17.98 -2.57 14.98
N THR A 184 17.33 -1.41 15.07
CA THR A 184 17.86 -0.16 14.55
C THR A 184 18.39 0.71 15.66
N ASN A 185 19.47 1.44 15.39
CA ASN A 185 20.13 2.35 16.31
C ASN A 185 20.05 3.80 15.79
N SER A 186 20.64 4.75 16.52
CA SER A 186 20.64 6.18 16.17
C SER A 186 21.25 6.50 14.79
N TYR A 187 22.07 5.59 14.24
CA TYR A 187 22.74 5.79 12.95
C TYR A 187 21.90 5.32 11.76
N ASN A 188 21.09 4.27 11.93
CA ASN A 188 20.38 3.62 10.82
C ASN A 188 18.84 3.61 10.96
N HIS A 189 18.29 4.10 12.08
CA HIS A 189 16.83 4.20 12.25
C HIS A 189 16.20 5.19 11.26
N ARG A 190 16.90 6.29 10.94
CA ARG A 190 16.44 7.26 9.93
C ARG A 190 16.31 6.66 8.53
N GLU A 191 17.16 5.73 8.19
CA GLU A 191 17.10 5.00 6.91
C GLU A 191 15.88 4.10 6.86
N ALA A 192 15.57 3.36 7.92
CA ALA A 192 14.36 2.56 8.04
C ALA A 192 13.10 3.44 7.93
N GLU A 193 13.04 4.55 8.68
CA GLU A 193 11.96 5.53 8.59
C GLU A 193 11.83 6.09 7.17
N SER A 194 12.93 6.49 6.55
CA SER A 194 12.95 7.03 5.20
C SER A 194 12.47 6.04 4.14
N ALA A 195 12.75 4.72 4.33
CA ALA A 195 12.24 3.66 3.47
C ALA A 195 10.73 3.55 3.59
N LEU A 196 10.21 3.35 4.79
CA LEU A 196 8.78 3.17 5.06
C LEU A 196 7.95 4.41 4.71
N ARG A 197 8.48 5.61 5.00
CA ARG A 197 7.83 6.87 4.60
C ARG A 197 7.73 7.02 3.09
N SER A 198 8.74 6.56 2.35
CA SER A 198 8.69 6.59 0.87
C SER A 198 7.68 5.58 0.32
N ALA A 199 7.50 4.42 0.96
CA ALA A 199 6.43 3.49 0.63
C ALA A 199 5.05 4.10 0.93
N ALA A 200 4.87 4.75 2.08
CA ALA A 200 3.62 5.41 2.43
C ALA A 200 3.20 6.48 1.40
N TYR A 201 4.14 7.23 0.82
CA TYR A 201 3.83 8.20 -0.23
C TYR A 201 3.24 7.58 -1.49
N THR A 202 3.54 6.32 -1.83
CA THR A 202 2.91 5.65 -2.98
C THR A 202 1.40 5.49 -2.78
N TYR A 203 0.97 5.17 -1.56
CA TYR A 203 -0.46 5.09 -1.22
C TYR A 203 -1.14 6.46 -1.22
N VAL A 204 -0.46 7.52 -0.76
CA VAL A 204 -0.98 8.89 -0.83
C VAL A 204 -1.24 9.29 -2.28
N ILE A 205 -0.27 9.06 -3.16
CA ILE A 205 -0.41 9.39 -4.58
C ILE A 205 -1.50 8.54 -5.24
N ALA A 206 -1.60 7.25 -4.91
CA ALA A 206 -2.67 6.39 -5.43
C ALA A 206 -4.06 6.90 -5.03
N ALA A 207 -4.26 7.32 -3.76
CA ALA A 207 -5.52 7.88 -3.30
C ALA A 207 -5.85 9.22 -3.98
N LEU A 208 -4.88 10.11 -4.14
CA LEU A 208 -5.07 11.39 -4.85
C LEU A 208 -5.35 11.18 -6.33
N SER A 209 -4.68 10.24 -6.99
CA SER A 209 -4.92 9.86 -8.39
C SER A 209 -6.34 9.32 -8.58
N SER A 210 -6.76 8.45 -7.68
CA SER A 210 -8.11 7.89 -7.69
C SER A 210 -9.17 8.97 -7.51
N LEU A 211 -8.96 9.90 -6.56
CA LEU A 211 -9.87 11.04 -6.35
C LEU A 211 -9.96 11.95 -7.57
N ALA A 212 -8.82 12.31 -8.17
CA ALA A 212 -8.81 13.15 -9.37
C ALA A 212 -9.54 12.49 -10.55
N THR A 213 -9.36 11.18 -10.71
CA THR A 213 -10.05 10.39 -11.74
C THR A 213 -11.56 10.32 -11.47
N LEU A 214 -11.95 10.15 -10.20
CA LEU A 214 -13.38 10.17 -9.82
C LEU A 214 -14.03 11.50 -10.14
N VAL A 215 -13.38 12.60 -9.75
CA VAL A 215 -13.86 13.96 -10.07
C VAL A 215 -14.01 14.15 -11.58
N TYR A 216 -13.05 13.67 -12.37
CA TYR A 216 -13.11 13.73 -13.83
C TYR A 216 -14.35 13.02 -14.40
N TYR A 217 -14.65 11.80 -13.95
CA TYR A 217 -15.84 11.08 -14.42
C TYR A 217 -17.15 11.78 -13.99
N ILE A 218 -17.17 12.35 -12.78
CA ILE A 218 -18.31 13.15 -12.32
C ILE A 218 -18.50 14.38 -13.21
N MET A 219 -17.43 15.07 -13.59
CA MET A 219 -17.50 16.24 -14.48
C MET A 219 -18.02 15.86 -15.87
N ILE A 220 -17.57 14.73 -16.45
CA ILE A 220 -18.14 14.22 -17.72
C ILE A 220 -19.64 13.97 -17.57
N TYR A 221 -20.04 13.35 -16.47
CA TYR A 221 -21.46 13.05 -16.24
C TYR A 221 -22.32 14.32 -16.10
N LEU A 222 -21.82 15.35 -15.42
CA LEU A 222 -22.53 16.61 -15.23
C LEU A 222 -22.54 17.49 -16.51
N GLY A 223 -21.42 17.56 -17.23
CA GLY A 223 -21.27 18.40 -18.44
C GLY A 223 -22.13 17.97 -19.64
N ARG A 224 -22.77 16.79 -19.58
CA ARG A 224 -23.76 16.39 -20.61
C ARG A 224 -25.09 17.16 -20.50
N ARG A 225 -25.29 17.96 -19.44
CA ARG A 225 -26.54 18.69 -19.20
C ARG A 225 -26.55 20.07 -19.84
N ASP A 226 -25.40 20.49 -20.38
CA ASP A 226 -25.23 21.75 -21.11
C ASP A 226 -25.13 21.49 -22.64
#